data_7674f7c78fb086eaa7a28514ae554c32
#
_entry.id   7674f7c78fb086eaa7a28514ae554c32
#
_cell.length_a   1.000
_cell.length_b   1.000
_cell.length_c   1.000
_cell.angle_alpha   90.00
_cell.angle_beta   90.00
_cell.angle_gamma   90.00
#
_symmetry.space_group_name_H-M   'P 1'
#
loop_
_entity.id
_entity.type
_entity.pdbx_description
1 polymer ?
#
loop_
_entity_poly.entity_id
_entity_poly.type
_entity_poly.pdbx_seq_one_letter_code
_entity_poly.pdbx_strand_id
1 'polypeptide(L)'
;MAIYKSILDLVGGTPLVELTQFEKENDLKATVLAKLEYFNPAGSVKDRIAKAIVEDAEKTGKLQPGGTIIEPTSGNTGIGLAAVAAAKKYRLIITMPETMSVERRNLMKAYGAELVLTEGAKGMKGAIAKAEELHEQIPGSIIAGQFVNPVNPATHKATTGPEIWKDTEGKIDIFVAGVGTGGTVSGVGAYLKSQNPNVKVVAVEPASSPVLSTGQGGAHKIQGIGAGFVPDTLDTKIYDEIITVTNEDAFATGKRLAKSDAVLTGISSGAAVWAAEQLAKRPENAGKTIVALLPDTGDRYLSTPLFQD
;
A
#
# COMPACT_ATOMS: atom_id res chain seq x y z
N MET A 1 -3.14 16.68 25.81
CA MET A 1 -1.96 16.27 25.03
C MET A 1 -1.77 14.77 25.25
N ALA A 2 -1.61 13.98 24.20
CA ALA A 2 -1.37 12.55 24.32
C ALA A 2 0.15 12.29 24.25
N ILE A 3 0.69 11.58 25.24
CA ILE A 3 2.06 11.08 25.22
C ILE A 3 1.97 9.60 24.85
N TYR A 4 2.44 9.24 23.66
CA TYR A 4 2.49 7.87 23.18
C TYR A 4 3.73 7.16 23.74
N LYS A 5 3.59 5.89 24.09
CA LYS A 5 4.69 5.09 24.66
C LYS A 5 5.51 4.36 23.61
N SER A 6 4.95 4.19 22.41
CA SER A 6 5.61 3.57 21.26
C SER A 6 5.29 4.35 19.99
N ILE A 7 6.24 4.36 19.06
CA ILE A 7 5.99 4.86 17.70
C ILE A 7 4.89 4.06 17.00
N LEU A 8 4.70 2.80 17.39
CA LEU A 8 3.66 1.93 16.83
C LEU A 8 2.23 2.35 17.24
N ASP A 9 2.08 3.16 18.30
CA ASP A 9 0.79 3.71 18.72
C ASP A 9 0.29 4.79 17.74
N LEU A 10 1.18 5.29 16.87
CA LEU A 10 0.87 6.28 15.83
C LEU A 10 0.51 5.64 14.47
N VAL A 11 0.55 4.32 14.36
CA VAL A 11 0.16 3.62 13.12
C VAL A 11 -1.35 3.70 12.96
N GLY A 12 -1.80 4.18 11.80
CA GLY A 12 -3.21 4.42 11.51
C GLY A 12 -3.67 5.84 11.88
N GLY A 13 -4.97 6.07 11.88
CA GLY A 13 -5.53 7.41 12.13
C GLY A 13 -5.06 8.45 11.11
N THR A 14 -4.75 8.03 9.90
CA THR A 14 -4.23 8.91 8.84
C THR A 14 -5.31 9.87 8.34
N PRO A 15 -4.96 11.10 7.92
CA PRO A 15 -5.94 12.09 7.53
C PRO A 15 -6.55 11.85 6.15
N LEU A 16 -7.74 12.40 5.94
CA LEU A 16 -8.31 12.70 4.62
C LEU A 16 -8.04 14.17 4.29
N VAL A 17 -7.66 14.45 3.04
CA VAL A 17 -7.49 15.80 2.50
C VAL A 17 -8.26 15.92 1.21
N GLU A 18 -9.07 16.98 1.06
CA GLU A 18 -9.74 17.31 -0.18
C GLU A 18 -8.74 17.94 -1.16
N LEU A 19 -8.70 17.44 -2.39
CA LEU A 19 -7.79 17.91 -3.43
C LEU A 19 -8.38 19.12 -4.18
N THR A 20 -8.64 20.19 -3.45
CA THR A 20 -9.42 21.35 -3.92
C THR A 20 -8.82 22.07 -5.11
N GLN A 21 -7.49 22.21 -5.18
CA GLN A 21 -6.85 22.85 -6.34
C GLN A 21 -6.83 21.91 -7.54
N PHE A 22 -6.55 20.62 -7.30
CA PHE A 22 -6.61 19.59 -8.34
C PHE A 22 -8.00 19.50 -8.96
N GLU A 23 -9.07 19.51 -8.16
CA GLU A 23 -10.46 19.53 -8.62
C GLU A 23 -10.75 20.75 -9.50
N LYS A 24 -10.34 21.92 -9.05
CA LYS A 24 -10.53 23.17 -9.77
C LYS A 24 -9.78 23.22 -11.10
N GLU A 25 -8.52 22.82 -11.11
CA GLU A 25 -7.68 22.81 -12.32
C GLU A 25 -8.20 21.83 -13.39
N ASN A 26 -8.90 20.78 -12.98
CA ASN A 26 -9.44 19.75 -13.88
C ASN A 26 -10.97 19.86 -14.08
N ASP A 27 -11.62 20.95 -13.61
CA ASP A 27 -13.07 21.19 -13.71
C ASP A 27 -13.92 19.99 -13.22
N LEU A 28 -13.48 19.34 -12.14
CA LEU A 28 -14.17 18.17 -11.60
C LEU A 28 -15.46 18.59 -10.91
N LYS A 29 -16.51 17.79 -11.07
CA LYS A 29 -17.84 18.03 -10.44
C LYS A 29 -18.10 17.11 -9.26
N ALA A 30 -17.19 16.18 -8.96
CA ALA A 30 -17.19 15.33 -7.79
C ALA A 30 -16.11 15.81 -6.82
N THR A 31 -16.31 15.57 -5.52
CA THR A 31 -15.29 15.81 -4.49
C THR A 31 -14.29 14.65 -4.47
N VAL A 32 -13.00 14.95 -4.51
CA VAL A 32 -11.91 13.96 -4.47
C VAL A 32 -11.13 14.09 -3.17
N LEU A 33 -11.27 13.12 -2.30
CA LEU A 33 -10.56 13.05 -1.02
C LEU A 33 -9.37 12.09 -1.12
N ALA A 34 -8.22 12.52 -0.64
CA ALA A 34 -7.01 11.73 -0.56
C ALA A 34 -6.81 11.17 0.85
N LYS A 35 -6.80 9.84 1.02
CA LYS A 35 -6.40 9.17 2.27
C LYS A 35 -4.89 9.07 2.32
N LEU A 36 -4.25 9.90 3.14
CA LEU A 36 -2.80 10.09 3.14
C LEU A 36 -2.08 9.07 4.03
N GLU A 37 -1.79 7.89 3.51
CA GLU A 37 -1.15 6.81 4.27
C GLU A 37 0.33 7.04 4.58
N TYR A 38 0.96 8.06 3.99
CA TYR A 38 2.32 8.44 4.34
C TYR A 38 2.44 9.12 5.72
N PHE A 39 1.33 9.47 6.36
CA PHE A 39 1.32 9.92 7.76
C PHE A 39 1.55 8.76 8.76
N ASN A 40 1.54 7.52 8.33
CA ASN A 40 2.06 6.43 9.16
C ASN A 40 3.56 6.64 9.47
N PRO A 41 4.05 6.21 10.66
CA PRO A 41 5.41 6.52 11.13
C PRO A 41 6.55 6.12 10.20
N ALA A 42 6.43 4.97 9.52
CA ALA A 42 7.41 4.54 8.53
C ALA A 42 7.03 4.96 7.09
N GLY A 43 6.05 5.85 6.94
CA GLY A 43 5.71 6.58 5.72
C GLY A 43 4.90 5.80 4.69
N SER A 44 4.16 4.75 5.08
CA SER A 44 3.28 4.04 4.14
C SER A 44 2.12 3.29 4.77
N VAL A 45 1.16 2.92 3.94
CA VAL A 45 0.03 2.03 4.28
C VAL A 45 0.47 0.67 4.84
N LYS A 46 1.70 0.22 4.52
CA LYS A 46 2.21 -1.07 4.93
C LYS A 46 2.60 -1.14 6.42
N ASP A 47 2.75 0.00 7.08
CA ASP A 47 2.96 0.07 8.53
C ASP A 47 1.82 -0.62 9.28
N ARG A 48 0.58 -0.47 8.76
CA ARG A 48 -0.62 -1.10 9.33
C ARG A 48 -0.51 -2.62 9.35
N ILE A 49 -0.24 -3.21 8.19
CA ILE A 49 -0.16 -4.67 8.07
C ILE A 49 1.10 -5.23 8.73
N ALA A 50 2.21 -4.50 8.68
CA ALA A 50 3.45 -4.90 9.37
C ALA A 50 3.22 -5.03 10.89
N LYS A 51 2.61 -4.02 11.51
CA LYS A 51 2.24 -4.06 12.93
C LYS A 51 1.29 -5.22 13.22
N ALA A 52 0.21 -5.33 12.47
CA ALA A 52 -0.84 -6.32 12.72
C ALA A 52 -0.37 -7.77 12.55
N ILE A 53 0.43 -8.06 11.53
CA ILE A 53 0.99 -9.40 11.29
C ILE A 53 1.92 -9.82 12.45
N VAL A 54 2.76 -8.90 12.91
CA VAL A 54 3.65 -9.20 14.04
C VAL A 54 2.85 -9.40 15.32
N GLU A 55 1.87 -8.54 15.62
CA GLU A 55 1.03 -8.67 16.82
C GLU A 55 0.14 -9.93 16.78
N ASP A 56 -0.35 -10.34 15.62
CA ASP A 56 -1.06 -11.61 15.47
C ASP A 56 -0.14 -12.82 15.71
N ALA A 57 1.08 -12.77 15.18
CA ALA A 57 2.07 -13.84 15.40
C ALA A 57 2.48 -13.96 16.88
N GLU A 58 2.60 -12.84 17.60
CA GLU A 58 2.80 -12.81 19.05
C GLU A 58 1.62 -13.45 19.79
N LYS A 59 0.41 -12.97 19.48
CA LYS A 59 -0.82 -13.42 20.13
C LYS A 59 -1.10 -14.90 19.91
N THR A 60 -0.78 -15.41 18.74
CA THR A 60 -0.95 -16.85 18.40
C THR A 60 0.21 -17.73 18.83
N GLY A 61 1.25 -17.14 19.43
CA GLY A 61 2.44 -17.87 19.90
C GLY A 61 3.38 -18.33 18.78
N LYS A 62 3.14 -17.91 17.53
CA LYS A 62 4.03 -18.24 16.40
C LYS A 62 5.35 -17.49 16.46
N LEU A 63 5.36 -16.28 17.03
CA LEU A 63 6.54 -15.46 17.22
C LEU A 63 6.78 -15.24 18.70
N GLN A 64 7.92 -15.74 19.21
CA GLN A 64 8.33 -15.56 20.60
C GLN A 64 9.16 -14.28 20.77
N PRO A 65 9.23 -13.70 21.98
CA PRO A 65 10.09 -12.53 22.23
C PRO A 65 11.54 -12.77 21.77
N GLY A 66 12.08 -11.81 21.01
CA GLY A 66 13.42 -11.93 20.40
C GLY A 66 13.50 -12.85 19.18
N GLY A 67 12.38 -13.39 18.73
CA GLY A 67 12.30 -14.25 17.54
C GLY A 67 12.68 -13.53 16.24
N THR A 68 12.70 -14.29 15.14
CA THR A 68 13.10 -13.80 13.81
C THR A 68 11.90 -13.69 12.88
N ILE A 69 11.79 -12.55 12.24
CA ILE A 69 10.82 -12.28 11.16
C ILE A 69 11.57 -12.31 9.83
N ILE A 70 11.02 -12.96 8.83
CA ILE A 70 11.57 -13.04 7.48
C ILE A 70 10.52 -12.57 6.50
N GLU A 71 10.90 -11.76 5.50
CA GLU A 71 9.99 -11.37 4.42
C GLU A 71 10.73 -11.16 3.10
N PRO A 72 10.28 -11.81 2.01
CA PRO A 72 10.79 -11.53 0.68
C PRO A 72 10.12 -10.28 0.11
N THR A 73 10.78 -9.13 0.22
CA THR A 73 10.23 -7.86 -0.24
C THR A 73 11.31 -6.81 -0.48
N SER A 74 11.12 -5.97 -1.48
CA SER A 74 11.96 -4.79 -1.72
C SER A 74 11.22 -3.47 -1.47
N GLY A 75 9.98 -3.55 -1.00
CA GLY A 75 9.07 -2.41 -0.91
C GLY A 75 8.73 -1.97 0.51
N ASN A 76 7.62 -1.26 0.58
CA ASN A 76 7.13 -0.64 1.82
C ASN A 76 6.83 -1.63 2.95
N THR A 77 6.50 -2.88 2.63
CA THR A 77 6.29 -3.92 3.64
C THR A 77 7.58 -4.20 4.42
N GLY A 78 8.72 -4.27 3.74
CA GLY A 78 10.01 -4.44 4.40
C GLY A 78 10.36 -3.26 5.30
N ILE A 79 10.04 -2.04 4.89
CA ILE A 79 10.26 -0.82 5.69
C ILE A 79 9.35 -0.82 6.92
N GLY A 80 8.06 -1.13 6.75
CA GLY A 80 7.11 -1.23 7.86
C GLY A 80 7.50 -2.32 8.87
N LEU A 81 7.87 -3.51 8.38
CA LEU A 81 8.38 -4.60 9.24
C LEU A 81 9.67 -4.20 9.97
N ALA A 82 10.57 -3.44 9.30
CA ALA A 82 11.81 -2.98 9.92
C ALA A 82 11.53 -2.01 11.08
N ALA A 83 10.59 -1.07 10.90
CA ALA A 83 10.18 -0.17 11.98
C ALA A 83 9.52 -0.93 13.15
N VAL A 84 8.65 -1.90 12.86
CA VAL A 84 7.99 -2.73 13.88
C VAL A 84 9.02 -3.60 14.64
N ALA A 85 9.93 -4.27 13.92
CA ALA A 85 10.96 -5.10 14.49
C ALA A 85 11.92 -4.29 15.39
N ALA A 86 12.31 -3.10 14.96
CA ALA A 86 13.13 -2.19 15.78
C ALA A 86 12.41 -1.80 17.08
N ALA A 87 11.13 -1.42 17.01
CA ALA A 87 10.34 -1.02 18.17
C ALA A 87 10.09 -2.17 19.16
N LYS A 88 9.86 -3.39 18.64
CA LYS A 88 9.54 -4.58 19.44
C LYS A 88 10.75 -5.48 19.76
N LYS A 89 11.95 -5.10 19.27
CA LYS A 89 13.21 -5.84 19.51
C LYS A 89 13.22 -7.24 18.89
N TYR A 90 12.64 -7.38 17.70
CA TYR A 90 12.76 -8.59 16.89
C TYR A 90 13.96 -8.51 15.94
N ARG A 91 14.51 -9.66 15.61
CA ARG A 91 15.41 -9.79 14.47
C ARG A 91 14.59 -9.78 13.17
N LEU A 92 14.99 -9.00 12.18
CA LEU A 92 14.33 -8.97 10.88
C LEU A 92 15.33 -9.28 9.77
N ILE A 93 14.99 -10.24 8.93
CA ILE A 93 15.73 -10.59 7.72
C ILE A 93 14.84 -10.28 6.51
N ILE A 94 15.31 -9.41 5.63
CA ILE A 94 14.65 -9.12 4.36
C ILE A 94 15.45 -9.74 3.23
N THR A 95 14.79 -10.55 2.40
CA THR A 95 15.40 -11.08 1.19
C THR A 95 14.91 -10.28 -0.03
N MET A 96 15.81 -9.89 -0.91
CA MET A 96 15.46 -9.14 -2.13
C MET A 96 16.53 -9.29 -3.20
N PRO A 97 16.16 -9.10 -4.50
CA PRO A 97 17.15 -9.04 -5.57
C PRO A 97 18.11 -7.86 -5.39
N GLU A 98 19.38 -8.06 -5.74
CA GLU A 98 20.43 -7.04 -5.64
C GLU A 98 20.19 -5.81 -6.54
N THR A 99 19.29 -5.91 -7.50
CA THR A 99 18.91 -4.84 -8.43
C THR A 99 17.92 -3.83 -7.83
N MET A 100 17.43 -4.07 -6.61
CA MET A 100 16.44 -3.21 -5.97
C MET A 100 17.03 -1.89 -5.45
N SER A 101 16.17 -0.87 -5.29
CA SER A 101 16.52 0.50 -4.89
C SER A 101 17.45 0.54 -3.67
N VAL A 102 18.53 1.30 -3.81
CA VAL A 102 19.53 1.52 -2.75
C VAL A 102 18.91 2.33 -1.60
N GLU A 103 18.05 3.31 -1.90
CA GLU A 103 17.38 4.14 -0.91
C GLU A 103 16.52 3.29 0.03
N ARG A 104 15.75 2.35 -0.51
CA ARG A 104 14.92 1.44 0.29
C ARG A 104 15.77 0.48 1.11
N ARG A 105 16.88 -0.02 0.54
CA ARG A 105 17.84 -0.87 1.28
C ARG A 105 18.44 -0.11 2.46
N ASN A 106 18.85 1.14 2.25
CA ASN A 106 19.42 1.98 3.29
C ASN A 106 18.41 2.30 4.40
N LEU A 107 17.13 2.55 4.01
CA LEU A 107 16.07 2.80 4.98
C LEU A 107 15.79 1.58 5.87
N MET A 108 15.72 0.37 5.30
CA MET A 108 15.55 -0.86 6.07
C MET A 108 16.75 -1.11 6.99
N LYS A 109 17.99 -0.89 6.51
CA LYS A 109 19.21 -1.01 7.34
C LYS A 109 19.24 0.00 8.47
N ALA A 110 18.77 1.23 8.25
CA ALA A 110 18.71 2.26 9.27
C ALA A 110 17.80 1.86 10.45
N TYR A 111 16.78 1.07 10.21
CA TYR A 111 15.96 0.44 11.25
C TYR A 111 16.58 -0.83 11.87
N GLY A 112 17.71 -1.31 11.34
CA GLY A 112 18.42 -2.49 11.85
C GLY A 112 18.05 -3.81 11.18
N ALA A 113 17.37 -3.80 10.03
CA ALA A 113 17.07 -5.01 9.28
C ALA A 113 18.34 -5.61 8.65
N GLU A 114 18.45 -6.93 8.68
CA GLU A 114 19.44 -7.71 7.94
C GLU A 114 18.95 -7.89 6.51
N LEU A 115 19.77 -7.50 5.52
CA LEU A 115 19.43 -7.68 4.12
C LEU A 115 20.21 -8.84 3.52
N VAL A 116 19.49 -9.81 2.97
CA VAL A 116 20.05 -10.92 2.18
C VAL A 116 19.72 -10.65 0.72
N LEU A 117 20.74 -10.23 -0.03
CA LEU A 117 20.61 -9.95 -1.46
C LEU A 117 20.71 -11.25 -2.26
N THR A 118 19.79 -11.42 -3.19
CA THR A 118 19.75 -12.56 -4.11
C THR A 118 20.14 -12.12 -5.51
N GLU A 119 20.53 -13.07 -6.33
CA GLU A 119 20.93 -12.85 -7.72
C GLU A 119 19.82 -12.13 -8.50
N GLY A 120 20.15 -11.01 -9.11
CA GLY A 120 19.21 -10.14 -9.83
C GLY A 120 18.43 -10.85 -10.93
N ALA A 121 19.07 -11.77 -11.66
CA ALA A 121 18.46 -12.55 -12.73
C ALA A 121 17.29 -13.45 -12.26
N LYS A 122 17.28 -13.86 -10.98
CA LYS A 122 16.20 -14.67 -10.39
C LYS A 122 15.00 -13.85 -9.94
N GLY A 123 15.11 -12.51 -9.90
CA GLY A 123 14.06 -11.62 -9.49
C GLY A 123 13.45 -11.97 -8.12
N MET A 124 12.18 -11.63 -7.91
CA MET A 124 11.49 -11.94 -6.64
C MET A 124 11.35 -13.43 -6.36
N LYS A 125 11.33 -14.29 -7.38
CA LYS A 125 11.30 -15.76 -7.17
C LYS A 125 12.53 -16.23 -6.40
N GLY A 126 13.71 -15.67 -6.72
CA GLY A 126 14.95 -15.97 -5.99
C GLY A 126 14.91 -15.48 -4.53
N ALA A 127 14.32 -14.31 -4.29
CA ALA A 127 14.13 -13.78 -2.94
C ALA A 127 13.17 -14.63 -2.10
N ILE A 128 12.07 -15.10 -2.68
CA ILE A 128 11.10 -15.99 -2.03
C ILE A 128 11.77 -17.30 -1.63
N ALA A 129 12.43 -17.97 -2.57
CA ALA A 129 13.13 -19.22 -2.28
C ALA A 129 14.17 -19.06 -1.17
N LYS A 130 14.89 -17.91 -1.14
CA LYS A 130 15.86 -17.62 -0.08
C LYS A 130 15.20 -17.36 1.28
N ALA A 131 14.02 -16.74 1.31
CA ALA A 131 13.26 -16.56 2.53
C ALA A 131 12.80 -17.90 3.11
N GLU A 132 12.33 -18.81 2.27
CA GLU A 132 11.92 -20.17 2.65
C GLU A 132 13.11 -20.97 3.21
N GLU A 133 14.24 -20.96 2.50
CA GLU A 133 15.49 -21.58 2.95
C GLU A 133 15.91 -21.09 4.35
N LEU A 134 15.88 -19.76 4.56
CA LEU A 134 16.23 -19.17 5.85
C LEU A 134 15.23 -19.53 6.94
N HIS A 135 13.96 -19.62 6.62
CA HIS A 135 12.92 -20.03 7.55
C HIS A 135 13.12 -21.46 8.04
N GLU A 136 13.49 -22.37 7.13
CA GLU A 136 13.84 -23.76 7.50
C GLU A 136 15.08 -23.86 8.39
N GLN A 137 16.06 -22.97 8.16
CA GLN A 137 17.33 -22.95 8.91
C GLN A 137 17.24 -22.24 10.25
N ILE A 138 16.24 -21.38 10.48
CA ILE A 138 16.10 -20.58 11.70
C ILE A 138 14.86 -21.02 12.47
N PRO A 139 15.00 -21.92 13.45
CA PRO A 139 13.87 -22.41 14.25
C PRO A 139 13.12 -21.27 14.94
N GLY A 140 11.79 -21.34 14.92
CA GLY A 140 10.92 -20.32 15.52
C GLY A 140 10.86 -19.00 14.78
N SER A 141 11.45 -18.90 13.58
CA SER A 141 11.21 -17.77 12.70
C SER A 141 9.82 -17.82 12.08
N ILE A 142 9.34 -16.68 11.59
CA ILE A 142 8.11 -16.59 10.80
C ILE A 142 8.40 -15.91 9.45
N ILE A 143 7.64 -16.27 8.42
CA ILE A 143 7.52 -15.47 7.20
C ILE A 143 6.24 -14.65 7.35
N ALA A 144 6.33 -13.30 7.20
CA ALA A 144 5.19 -12.41 7.37
C ALA A 144 4.12 -12.66 6.29
N GLY A 145 4.51 -12.90 5.04
CA GLY A 145 3.66 -13.43 3.97
C GLY A 145 2.58 -12.47 3.51
N GLN A 146 2.95 -11.24 3.14
CA GLN A 146 2.01 -10.18 2.81
C GLN A 146 0.95 -10.53 1.74
N PHE A 147 1.25 -11.44 0.82
CA PHE A 147 0.36 -11.83 -0.29
C PHE A 147 -0.62 -12.96 0.06
N VAL A 148 -0.38 -13.67 1.17
CA VAL A 148 -1.17 -14.85 1.56
C VAL A 148 -1.73 -14.74 2.98
N ASN A 149 -1.22 -13.83 3.80
CA ASN A 149 -1.62 -13.71 5.20
C ASN A 149 -2.97 -12.99 5.35
N PRO A 150 -4.02 -13.64 5.87
CA PRO A 150 -5.35 -13.06 6.00
C PRO A 150 -5.43 -11.88 6.98
N VAL A 151 -4.42 -11.69 7.83
CA VAL A 151 -4.31 -10.52 8.72
C VAL A 151 -4.22 -9.24 7.91
N ASN A 152 -3.65 -9.28 6.68
CA ASN A 152 -3.55 -8.12 5.82
C ASN A 152 -4.93 -7.49 5.50
N PRO A 153 -5.86 -8.14 4.80
CA PRO A 153 -7.18 -7.55 4.56
C PRO A 153 -7.98 -7.33 5.84
N ALA A 154 -7.84 -8.20 6.85
CA ALA A 154 -8.50 -8.04 8.14
C ALA A 154 -8.11 -6.73 8.83
N THR A 155 -6.85 -6.33 8.75
CA THR A 155 -6.35 -5.06 9.31
C THR A 155 -7.02 -3.86 8.65
N HIS A 156 -7.12 -3.85 7.34
CA HIS A 156 -7.78 -2.74 6.62
C HIS A 156 -9.29 -2.69 6.89
N LYS A 157 -9.93 -3.84 7.05
CA LYS A 157 -11.34 -3.92 7.47
C LYS A 157 -11.55 -3.37 8.87
N ALA A 158 -10.60 -3.60 9.78
CA ALA A 158 -10.69 -3.18 11.18
C ALA A 158 -10.23 -1.73 11.43
N THR A 159 -9.43 -1.14 10.55
CA THR A 159 -8.81 0.18 10.77
C THR A 159 -9.08 1.17 9.64
N THR A 160 -8.52 0.97 8.48
CA THR A 160 -8.59 1.91 7.35
C THR A 160 -10.01 2.17 6.88
N GLY A 161 -10.83 1.13 6.76
CA GLY A 161 -12.25 1.25 6.38
C GLY A 161 -13.07 2.07 7.39
N PRO A 162 -13.04 1.74 8.70
CA PRO A 162 -13.67 2.54 9.75
C PRO A 162 -13.22 4.00 9.79
N GLU A 163 -11.92 4.26 9.61
CA GLU A 163 -11.40 5.64 9.56
C GLU A 163 -12.02 6.42 8.40
N ILE A 164 -12.01 5.87 7.19
CA ILE A 164 -12.60 6.52 6.01
C ILE A 164 -14.09 6.79 6.24
N TRP A 165 -14.83 5.80 6.73
CA TRP A 165 -16.27 5.95 6.99
C TRP A 165 -16.57 7.05 8.01
N LYS A 166 -15.82 7.07 9.11
CA LYS A 166 -15.96 8.07 10.16
C LYS A 166 -15.63 9.48 9.65
N ASP A 167 -14.48 9.61 8.95
CA ASP A 167 -13.97 10.92 8.53
C ASP A 167 -14.81 11.52 7.39
N THR A 168 -15.52 10.69 6.61
CA THR A 168 -16.51 11.13 5.63
C THR A 168 -17.91 11.26 6.18
N GLU A 169 -18.13 11.01 7.49
CA GLU A 169 -19.47 10.94 8.11
C GLU A 169 -20.41 9.98 7.34
N GLY A 170 -19.87 8.91 6.77
CA GLY A 170 -20.60 7.97 5.93
C GLY A 170 -20.97 8.49 4.53
N LYS A 171 -20.49 9.66 4.14
CA LYS A 171 -20.81 10.30 2.84
C LYS A 171 -19.75 9.96 1.79
N ILE A 172 -19.47 8.69 1.61
CA ILE A 172 -18.59 8.19 0.57
C ILE A 172 -19.39 7.41 -0.47
N ASP A 173 -19.19 7.72 -1.75
CA ASP A 173 -19.84 7.03 -2.87
C ASP A 173 -18.90 6.05 -3.57
N ILE A 174 -17.62 6.40 -3.71
CA ILE A 174 -16.64 5.61 -4.46
C ILE A 174 -15.32 5.56 -3.68
N PHE A 175 -14.79 4.35 -3.49
CA PHE A 175 -13.46 4.10 -2.94
C PHE A 175 -12.52 3.60 -4.04
N VAL A 176 -11.35 4.22 -4.18
CA VAL A 176 -10.35 3.92 -5.22
C VAL A 176 -9.03 3.54 -4.57
N ALA A 177 -8.48 2.38 -4.92
CA ALA A 177 -7.16 2.00 -4.46
C ALA A 177 -6.42 1.10 -5.47
N GLY A 178 -5.10 1.27 -5.55
CA GLY A 178 -4.22 0.40 -6.32
C GLY A 178 -4.09 -0.99 -5.70
N VAL A 179 -4.02 -2.01 -6.56
CA VAL A 179 -3.89 -3.41 -6.13
C VAL A 179 -2.43 -3.87 -6.21
N GLY A 180 -1.78 -3.93 -5.05
CA GLY A 180 -0.51 -4.64 -4.86
C GLY A 180 -0.77 -6.02 -4.27
N THR A 181 -0.93 -6.11 -2.94
CA THR A 181 -1.37 -7.33 -2.27
C THR A 181 -2.89 -7.53 -2.29
N GLY A 182 -3.65 -6.49 -2.62
CA GLY A 182 -5.11 -6.53 -2.60
C GLY A 182 -5.75 -6.34 -1.23
N GLY A 183 -4.97 -6.37 -0.15
CA GLY A 183 -5.49 -6.27 1.21
C GLY A 183 -6.26 -4.98 1.48
N THR A 184 -5.79 -3.85 0.95
CA THR A 184 -6.47 -2.55 1.08
C THR A 184 -7.84 -2.56 0.42
N VAL A 185 -7.90 -2.94 -0.87
CA VAL A 185 -9.16 -2.99 -1.63
C VAL A 185 -10.15 -3.96 -0.96
N SER A 186 -9.67 -5.14 -0.58
CA SER A 186 -10.50 -6.17 0.06
C SER A 186 -11.02 -5.73 1.43
N GLY A 187 -10.13 -5.27 2.31
CA GLY A 187 -10.49 -4.93 3.68
C GLY A 187 -11.35 -3.67 3.77
N VAL A 188 -10.94 -2.59 3.10
CA VAL A 188 -11.71 -1.34 3.08
C VAL A 188 -13.04 -1.56 2.38
N GLY A 189 -13.03 -2.23 1.21
CA GLY A 189 -14.25 -2.52 0.46
C GLY A 189 -15.25 -3.33 1.28
N ALA A 190 -14.78 -4.39 1.96
CA ALA A 190 -15.64 -5.20 2.83
C ALA A 190 -16.26 -4.39 3.97
N TYR A 191 -15.51 -3.48 4.59
CA TYR A 191 -16.06 -2.61 5.62
C TYR A 191 -17.07 -1.62 5.06
N LEU A 192 -16.70 -0.85 4.02
CA LEU A 192 -17.57 0.18 3.45
C LEU A 192 -18.89 -0.40 2.94
N LYS A 193 -18.85 -1.52 2.22
CA LYS A 193 -20.05 -2.20 1.74
C LYS A 193 -20.90 -2.79 2.87
N SER A 194 -20.31 -3.14 4.01
CA SER A 194 -21.08 -3.54 5.19
C SER A 194 -21.85 -2.39 5.83
N GLN A 195 -21.38 -1.15 5.68
CA GLN A 195 -22.06 0.06 6.16
C GLN A 195 -23.09 0.56 5.12
N ASN A 196 -22.69 0.60 3.86
CA ASN A 196 -23.55 0.99 2.75
C ASN A 196 -23.23 0.14 1.52
N PRO A 197 -24.10 -0.80 1.12
CA PRO A 197 -23.85 -1.69 -0.03
C PRO A 197 -23.77 -0.96 -1.38
N ASN A 198 -24.20 0.30 -1.47
CA ASN A 198 -24.14 1.11 -2.67
C ASN A 198 -22.78 1.78 -2.89
N VAL A 199 -21.86 1.75 -1.92
CA VAL A 199 -20.50 2.25 -2.11
C VAL A 199 -19.80 1.41 -3.17
N LYS A 200 -19.32 2.08 -4.22
CA LYS A 200 -18.54 1.44 -5.28
C LYS A 200 -17.08 1.33 -4.85
N VAL A 201 -16.49 0.18 -5.12
CA VAL A 201 -15.07 -0.10 -4.90
C VAL A 201 -14.40 -0.24 -6.25
N VAL A 202 -13.37 0.57 -6.50
CA VAL A 202 -12.64 0.59 -7.77
C VAL A 202 -11.20 0.15 -7.53
N ALA A 203 -10.82 -0.93 -8.19
CA ALA A 203 -9.47 -1.45 -8.20
C ALA A 203 -8.65 -0.79 -9.31
N VAL A 204 -7.41 -0.41 -9.00
CA VAL A 204 -6.48 0.17 -9.98
C VAL A 204 -5.32 -0.77 -10.23
N GLU A 205 -5.04 -1.04 -11.50
CA GLU A 205 -3.91 -1.86 -11.94
C GLU A 205 -3.13 -1.20 -13.08
N PRO A 206 -1.84 -1.55 -13.31
CA PRO A 206 -1.08 -1.01 -14.43
C PRO A 206 -1.64 -1.49 -15.78
N ALA A 207 -1.77 -0.59 -16.74
CA ALA A 207 -2.25 -0.92 -18.09
C ALA A 207 -1.36 -1.93 -18.83
N SER A 208 -0.06 -1.96 -18.54
CA SER A 208 0.88 -2.94 -19.10
C SER A 208 0.98 -4.26 -18.30
N SER A 209 0.25 -4.38 -17.19
CA SER A 209 0.17 -5.59 -16.37
C SER A 209 -1.26 -5.79 -15.84
N PRO A 210 -2.27 -5.93 -16.76
CA PRO A 210 -3.70 -5.95 -16.42
C PRO A 210 -4.14 -7.34 -15.96
N VAL A 211 -3.55 -7.84 -14.88
CA VAL A 211 -3.79 -9.22 -14.38
C VAL A 211 -5.24 -9.41 -13.94
N LEU A 212 -5.83 -8.39 -13.31
CA LEU A 212 -7.21 -8.49 -12.81
C LEU A 212 -8.23 -8.45 -13.96
N SER A 213 -7.94 -7.64 -15.00
CA SER A 213 -8.82 -7.49 -16.16
C SER A 213 -8.69 -8.60 -17.18
N THR A 214 -7.46 -9.08 -17.46
CA THR A 214 -7.15 -9.95 -18.59
C THR A 214 -6.44 -11.25 -18.21
N GLY A 215 -5.97 -11.39 -16.97
CA GLY A 215 -5.13 -12.51 -16.53
C GLY A 215 -3.67 -12.41 -16.96
N GLN A 216 -3.26 -11.34 -17.62
CA GLN A 216 -1.90 -11.20 -18.19
C GLN A 216 -1.05 -10.25 -17.36
N GLY A 217 0.05 -10.75 -16.81
CA GLY A 217 1.08 -9.94 -16.17
C GLY A 217 2.08 -9.38 -17.19
N GLY A 218 2.64 -8.21 -16.88
CA GLY A 218 3.66 -7.56 -17.72
C GLY A 218 4.56 -6.62 -16.92
N ALA A 219 5.62 -6.14 -17.56
CA ALA A 219 6.52 -5.16 -16.94
C ALA A 219 5.87 -3.77 -16.89
N HIS A 220 6.01 -3.10 -15.77
CA HIS A 220 5.53 -1.73 -15.56
C HIS A 220 6.43 -0.98 -14.58
N LYS A 221 6.23 0.35 -14.47
CA LYS A 221 7.02 1.23 -13.60
C LYS A 221 6.24 1.77 -12.39
N ILE A 222 4.97 1.39 -12.22
CA ILE A 222 4.13 1.84 -11.11
C ILE A 222 4.46 0.99 -9.87
N GLN A 223 5.49 1.37 -9.13
CA GLN A 223 5.94 0.64 -7.94
C GLN A 223 4.85 0.56 -6.88
N GLY A 224 4.72 -0.60 -6.23
CA GLY A 224 3.80 -0.83 -5.11
C GLY A 224 2.47 -1.49 -5.49
N ILE A 225 2.13 -1.54 -6.77
CA ILE A 225 0.95 -2.24 -7.30
C ILE A 225 1.36 -3.17 -8.46
N GLY A 226 0.44 -3.98 -8.96
CA GLY A 226 0.67 -4.82 -10.15
C GLY A 226 1.68 -5.95 -9.88
N ALA A 227 1.38 -6.85 -8.93
CA ALA A 227 2.29 -7.95 -8.54
C ALA A 227 2.56 -8.98 -9.66
N GLY A 228 1.80 -8.94 -10.76
CA GLY A 228 1.93 -9.89 -11.88
C GLY A 228 1.14 -11.19 -11.69
N PHE A 229 0.41 -11.30 -10.59
CA PHE A 229 -0.48 -12.41 -10.27
C PHE A 229 -1.63 -11.92 -9.38
N VAL A 230 -2.68 -12.73 -9.21
CA VAL A 230 -3.78 -12.44 -8.29
C VAL A 230 -3.38 -12.92 -6.88
N PRO A 231 -3.24 -12.02 -5.89
CA PRO A 231 -2.87 -12.39 -4.53
C PRO A 231 -3.99 -13.13 -3.79
N ASP A 232 -3.65 -14.04 -2.87
CA ASP A 232 -4.63 -14.74 -2.02
C ASP A 232 -5.35 -13.77 -1.05
N THR A 233 -4.72 -12.65 -0.72
CA THR A 233 -5.29 -11.59 0.11
C THR A 233 -6.26 -10.65 -0.62
N LEU A 234 -6.47 -10.86 -1.93
CA LEU A 234 -7.45 -10.12 -2.72
C LEU A 234 -8.77 -10.89 -2.84
N ASP A 235 -9.84 -10.28 -2.34
CA ASP A 235 -11.21 -10.71 -2.67
C ASP A 235 -11.58 -10.14 -4.04
N THR A 236 -11.56 -10.99 -5.07
CA THR A 236 -11.87 -10.59 -6.45
C THR A 236 -13.35 -10.26 -6.70
N LYS A 237 -14.22 -10.44 -5.70
CA LYS A 237 -15.65 -10.11 -5.77
C LYS A 237 -15.99 -8.78 -5.10
N ILE A 238 -15.01 -8.14 -4.44
CA ILE A 238 -15.27 -6.94 -3.63
C ILE A 238 -15.36 -5.67 -4.47
N TYR A 239 -14.59 -5.58 -5.54
CA TYR A 239 -14.57 -4.42 -6.42
C TYR A 239 -15.64 -4.50 -7.50
N ASP A 240 -16.17 -3.35 -7.86
CA ASP A 240 -17.25 -3.19 -8.84
C ASP A 240 -16.70 -2.81 -10.22
N GLU A 241 -15.50 -2.23 -10.24
CA GLU A 241 -14.83 -1.78 -11.47
C GLU A 241 -13.31 -1.91 -11.34
N ILE A 242 -12.64 -2.13 -12.46
CA ILE A 242 -11.18 -2.08 -12.58
C ILE A 242 -10.81 -0.95 -13.54
N ILE A 243 -9.89 -0.08 -13.13
CA ILE A 243 -9.32 0.96 -13.98
C ILE A 243 -7.84 0.65 -14.20
N THR A 244 -7.44 0.56 -15.47
CA THR A 244 -6.03 0.41 -15.84
C THR A 244 -5.39 1.79 -16.04
N VAL A 245 -4.16 1.97 -15.52
CA VAL A 245 -3.43 3.24 -15.57
C VAL A 245 -2.08 3.04 -16.25
N THR A 246 -1.71 3.94 -17.16
CA THR A 246 -0.39 3.92 -17.79
C THR A 246 0.70 4.43 -16.84
N ASN A 247 1.97 4.12 -17.09
CA ASN A 247 3.07 4.68 -16.31
C ASN A 247 3.09 6.21 -16.41
N GLU A 248 2.87 6.72 -17.62
CA GLU A 248 2.89 8.13 -17.97
C GLU A 248 1.80 8.91 -17.20
N ASP A 249 0.59 8.38 -17.17
CA ASP A 249 -0.53 8.99 -16.43
C ASP A 249 -0.28 9.01 -14.92
N ALA A 250 0.26 7.91 -14.36
CA ALA A 250 0.61 7.82 -12.96
C ALA A 250 1.69 8.86 -12.57
N PHE A 251 2.74 9.00 -13.39
CA PHE A 251 3.81 9.98 -13.16
C PHE A 251 3.30 11.41 -13.32
N ALA A 252 2.57 11.71 -14.42
CA ALA A 252 2.04 13.05 -14.66
C ALA A 252 1.11 13.51 -13.53
N THR A 253 0.24 12.61 -13.06
CA THR A 253 -0.69 12.94 -11.97
C THR A 253 0.03 13.13 -10.64
N GLY A 254 1.02 12.29 -10.31
CA GLY A 254 1.85 12.48 -9.11
C GLY A 254 2.60 13.81 -9.11
N LYS A 255 3.16 14.22 -10.26
CA LYS A 255 3.79 15.55 -10.43
C LYS A 255 2.78 16.69 -10.24
N ARG A 256 1.55 16.56 -10.77
CA ARG A 256 0.49 17.57 -10.61
C ARG A 256 0.08 17.72 -9.15
N LEU A 257 -0.15 16.62 -8.42
CA LEU A 257 -0.55 16.65 -7.01
C LEU A 257 0.44 17.41 -6.12
N ALA A 258 1.73 17.22 -6.34
CA ALA A 258 2.76 17.95 -5.60
C ALA A 258 2.70 19.47 -5.83
N LYS A 259 2.26 19.90 -7.03
CA LYS A 259 2.19 21.32 -7.42
C LYS A 259 0.85 21.96 -7.11
N SER A 260 -0.26 21.24 -7.23
CA SER A 260 -1.60 21.78 -6.98
C SER A 260 -1.92 21.86 -5.49
N ASP A 261 -1.83 20.76 -4.78
CA ASP A 261 -2.27 20.64 -3.38
C ASP A 261 -1.12 20.39 -2.39
N ALA A 262 0.14 20.50 -2.83
CA ALA A 262 1.34 20.23 -2.03
C ALA A 262 1.36 18.79 -1.46
N VAL A 263 0.73 17.85 -2.13
CA VAL A 263 0.65 16.44 -1.74
C VAL A 263 1.75 15.66 -2.44
N LEU A 264 2.91 15.50 -1.76
CA LEU A 264 4.08 14.79 -2.27
C LEU A 264 3.96 13.29 -1.98
N THR A 265 3.58 12.51 -2.97
CA THR A 265 3.28 11.08 -2.83
C THR A 265 3.98 10.23 -3.88
N GLY A 266 3.97 8.89 -3.67
CA GLY A 266 4.59 7.94 -4.58
C GLY A 266 3.82 7.71 -5.88
N ILE A 267 4.40 6.89 -6.76
CA ILE A 267 3.89 6.63 -8.12
C ILE A 267 2.49 6.01 -8.09
N SER A 268 2.25 5.03 -7.20
CA SER A 268 0.94 4.38 -7.09
C SER A 268 -0.15 5.30 -6.55
N SER A 269 0.22 6.35 -5.82
CA SER A 269 -0.70 7.41 -5.42
C SER A 269 -1.15 8.23 -6.64
N GLY A 270 -0.22 8.58 -7.53
CA GLY A 270 -0.54 9.22 -8.81
C GLY A 270 -1.51 8.37 -9.64
N ALA A 271 -1.30 7.04 -9.69
CA ALA A 271 -2.21 6.12 -10.36
C ALA A 271 -3.62 6.12 -9.74
N ALA A 272 -3.72 6.09 -8.40
CA ALA A 272 -5.02 6.10 -7.71
C ALA A 272 -5.78 7.41 -7.94
N VAL A 273 -5.09 8.56 -7.91
CA VAL A 273 -5.73 9.86 -8.15
C VAL A 273 -6.09 10.05 -9.62
N TRP A 274 -5.27 9.56 -10.56
CA TRP A 274 -5.66 9.55 -11.97
C TRP A 274 -6.97 8.78 -12.19
N ALA A 275 -7.09 7.60 -11.61
CA ALA A 275 -8.32 6.81 -11.69
C ALA A 275 -9.51 7.56 -11.04
N ALA A 276 -9.31 8.20 -9.89
CA ALA A 276 -10.32 9.04 -9.25
C ALA A 276 -10.73 10.24 -10.13
N GLU A 277 -9.77 10.87 -10.81
CA GLU A 277 -10.03 11.94 -11.80
C GLU A 277 -10.92 11.45 -12.96
N GLN A 278 -10.62 10.27 -13.52
CA GLN A 278 -11.44 9.70 -14.60
C GLN A 278 -12.88 9.42 -14.12
N LEU A 279 -13.04 8.94 -12.89
CA LEU A 279 -14.36 8.74 -12.28
C LEU A 279 -15.08 10.07 -12.02
N ALA A 280 -14.36 11.09 -11.52
CA ALA A 280 -14.92 12.41 -11.21
C ALA A 280 -15.39 13.19 -12.47
N LYS A 281 -14.79 12.89 -13.62
CA LYS A 281 -15.20 13.47 -14.93
C LYS A 281 -16.47 12.86 -15.49
N ARG A 282 -16.94 11.74 -14.97
CA ARG A 282 -18.16 11.10 -15.47
C ARG A 282 -19.39 11.88 -15.00
N PRO A 283 -20.33 12.23 -15.91
CA PRO A 283 -21.52 13.00 -15.54
C PRO A 283 -22.34 12.39 -14.41
N GLU A 284 -22.45 11.06 -14.37
CA GLU A 284 -23.20 10.34 -13.34
C GLU A 284 -22.56 10.41 -11.94
N ASN A 285 -21.33 10.89 -11.85
CA ASN A 285 -20.62 11.06 -10.59
C ASN A 285 -20.58 12.52 -10.12
N ALA A 286 -21.26 13.44 -10.80
CA ALA A 286 -21.36 14.82 -10.34
C ALA A 286 -21.99 14.90 -8.94
N GLY A 287 -21.35 15.64 -8.04
CA GLY A 287 -21.78 15.81 -6.64
C GLY A 287 -21.46 14.63 -5.73
N LYS A 288 -20.80 13.55 -6.23
CA LYS A 288 -20.38 12.41 -5.42
C LYS A 288 -19.05 12.66 -4.71
N THR A 289 -18.84 11.91 -3.64
CA THR A 289 -17.58 11.87 -2.89
C THR A 289 -16.76 10.63 -3.27
N ILE A 290 -15.56 10.84 -3.79
CA ILE A 290 -14.60 9.82 -4.21
C ILE A 290 -13.41 9.86 -3.26
N VAL A 291 -13.09 8.75 -2.61
CA VAL A 291 -11.90 8.63 -1.77
C VAL A 291 -10.85 7.81 -2.48
N ALA A 292 -9.69 8.40 -2.75
CA ALA A 292 -8.51 7.73 -3.27
C ALA A 292 -7.51 7.46 -2.13
N LEU A 293 -7.01 6.23 -2.01
CA LEU A 293 -5.98 5.91 -1.04
C LEU A 293 -4.60 6.13 -1.66
N LEU A 294 -3.79 6.97 -1.01
CA LEU A 294 -2.43 7.34 -1.38
C LEU A 294 -1.44 6.59 -0.50
N PRO A 295 -0.79 5.52 -1.02
CA PRO A 295 -0.11 4.54 -0.17
C PRO A 295 1.13 5.02 0.56
N ASP A 296 1.94 5.92 -0.03
CA ASP A 296 3.25 6.27 0.54
C ASP A 296 3.74 7.67 0.18
N THR A 297 4.84 8.08 0.84
CA THR A 297 5.52 9.37 0.63
C THR A 297 6.27 9.42 -0.71
N GLY A 298 6.31 10.60 -1.31
CA GLY A 298 7.09 10.91 -2.52
C GLY A 298 8.61 10.93 -2.31
N ASP A 299 9.09 11.09 -1.08
CA ASP A 299 10.53 11.16 -0.75
C ASP A 299 11.30 9.92 -1.25
N ARG A 300 10.64 8.77 -1.36
CA ARG A 300 11.22 7.51 -1.85
C ARG A 300 11.41 7.47 -3.37
N TYR A 301 10.95 8.50 -4.08
CA TYR A 301 10.85 8.52 -5.54
C TYR A 301 11.54 9.74 -6.18
N LEU A 302 12.24 10.57 -5.39
CA LEU A 302 12.90 11.79 -5.88
C LEU A 302 13.95 11.51 -6.96
N SER A 303 14.58 10.32 -6.94
CA SER A 303 15.55 9.87 -7.93
C SER A 303 14.92 9.11 -9.10
N THR A 304 13.58 9.03 -9.19
CA THR A 304 12.86 8.31 -10.24
C THR A 304 12.24 9.26 -11.28
N PRO A 305 11.78 8.77 -12.44
CA PRO A 305 11.07 9.58 -13.43
C PRO A 305 9.80 10.27 -12.91
N LEU A 306 9.33 9.95 -11.70
CA LEU A 306 8.22 10.67 -11.07
C LEU A 306 8.58 12.14 -10.84
N PHE A 307 9.82 12.45 -10.41
CA PHE A 307 10.25 13.81 -10.08
C PHE A 307 11.49 14.28 -10.84
N GLN A 308 12.12 13.41 -11.63
CA GLN A 308 13.19 13.80 -12.55
C GLN A 308 12.60 14.07 -13.94
N ASP A 309 13.17 15.08 -14.64
CA ASP A 309 12.83 15.43 -16.03
C ASP A 309 13.46 14.46 -17.02
#